data_7cc6614206f8f356aa1c65b01356c9d8
#
_entry.id   7cc6614206f8f356aa1c65b01356c9d8
#
_cell.length_a   1.000
_cell.length_b   1.000
_cell.length_c   1.000
_cell.angle_alpha   90.00
_cell.angle_beta   90.00
_cell.angle_gamma   90.00
#
_symmetry.space_group_name_H-M   'P 1'
#
loop_
_entity.id
_entity.type
_entity.pdbx_description
1 polymer ?
#
loop_
_entity_poly.entity_id
_entity_poly.type
_entity_poly.pdbx_seq_one_letter_code
_entity_poly.pdbx_strand_id
1 'polypeptide(L)'
;VEQKFRAAKPDPRILILQIIVMSVLSFSFGNWTAVILLFVAVDVLIWIFFDWRTSAKFLLGYFFVFFLQQLLQKIYIPVLSFLFPMFLMVIIRAMPVYMTCGILIRKTPMNELMTALRKFRIPMIVLIPMAVMYRYIPTIRQEIVYVHESLVMRGLHSSVWKIMRHPVRSIEHFIIPLLFRSEKITEELSAATLCKGLSLERERTCCTDVRLEKEDFLYLFILFIAVGVLIYVNTKLYLF
;
A
#
# COMPACT_ATOMS: atom_id res chain seq x y z
N VAL A 1 7.93 16.00 22.22
CA VAL A 1 9.22 16.19 21.52
C VAL A 1 9.15 15.68 20.07
N GLU A 2 8.15 14.82 19.71
CA GLU A 2 7.99 14.29 18.35
C GLU A 2 7.25 15.21 17.35
N GLN A 3 6.71 16.32 17.79
CA GLN A 3 5.95 17.22 16.91
C GLN A 3 6.80 18.09 15.96
N LYS A 4 8.11 18.11 16.11
CA LYS A 4 8.99 19.07 15.38
C LYS A 4 9.55 18.58 14.05
N PHE A 5 9.26 17.34 13.63
CA PHE A 5 9.73 16.77 12.35
C PHE A 5 8.63 16.55 11.30
N ARG A 6 7.56 17.31 11.38
CA ARG A 6 6.45 17.26 10.42
C ARG A 6 6.62 18.22 9.22
N ALA A 7 7.85 18.62 8.94
CA ALA A 7 8.14 19.41 7.76
C ALA A 7 7.85 18.59 6.49
N ALA A 8 6.89 19.08 5.70
CA ALA A 8 6.63 18.71 4.30
C ALA A 8 6.08 17.30 4.01
N LYS A 9 5.26 16.68 4.86
CA LYS A 9 4.57 15.44 4.47
C LYS A 9 3.12 15.74 4.11
N PRO A 10 2.70 15.50 2.85
CA PRO A 10 1.32 15.72 2.44
C PRO A 10 0.36 14.83 3.24
N ASP A 11 -0.81 15.35 3.53
CA ASP A 11 -1.87 14.64 4.26
C ASP A 11 -2.21 13.31 3.58
N PRO A 12 -2.45 12.23 4.37
CA PRO A 12 -2.79 10.90 3.83
C PRO A 12 -4.00 10.90 2.90
N ARG A 13 -4.91 11.85 3.06
CA ARG A 13 -6.09 12.02 2.20
C ARG A 13 -5.71 12.38 0.78
N ILE A 14 -4.73 13.27 0.63
CA ILE A 14 -4.26 13.72 -0.67
C ILE A 14 -3.55 12.58 -1.39
N LEU A 15 -2.77 11.78 -0.65
CA LEU A 15 -2.13 10.60 -1.20
C LEU A 15 -3.14 9.54 -1.66
N ILE A 16 -4.21 9.32 -0.89
CA ILE A 16 -5.30 8.40 -1.31
C ILE A 16 -5.99 8.93 -2.58
N LEU A 17 -6.31 10.24 -2.61
CA LEU A 17 -6.90 10.86 -3.80
C LEU A 17 -5.95 10.74 -5.00
N GLN A 18 -4.66 10.97 -4.81
CA GLN A 18 -3.65 10.81 -5.85
C GLN A 18 -3.61 9.38 -6.38
N ILE A 19 -3.66 8.35 -5.51
CA ILE A 19 -3.68 6.95 -5.92
C ILE A 19 -4.88 6.69 -6.85
N ILE A 20 -6.06 7.18 -6.47
CA ILE A 20 -7.28 7.00 -7.26
C ILE A 20 -7.15 7.71 -8.62
N VAL A 21 -6.74 8.97 -8.64
CA VAL A 21 -6.59 9.75 -9.87
C VAL A 21 -5.54 9.12 -10.79
N MET A 22 -4.39 8.74 -10.26
CA MET A 22 -3.31 8.12 -11.04
C MET A 22 -3.69 6.74 -11.57
N SER A 23 -4.49 5.96 -10.80
CA SER A 23 -5.02 4.68 -11.26
C SER A 23 -5.94 4.87 -12.48
N VAL A 24 -6.90 5.78 -12.39
CA VAL A 24 -7.82 6.06 -13.49
C VAL A 24 -7.07 6.56 -14.73
N LEU A 25 -6.14 7.51 -14.57
CA LEU A 25 -5.37 8.07 -15.69
C LEU A 25 -4.46 7.02 -16.33
N SER A 26 -3.78 6.20 -15.53
CA SER A 26 -2.86 5.18 -16.04
C SER A 26 -3.54 4.16 -16.94
N PHE A 27 -4.77 3.78 -16.63
CA PHE A 27 -5.55 2.83 -17.45
C PHE A 27 -6.32 3.53 -18.58
N SER A 28 -6.65 4.82 -18.44
CA SER A 28 -7.35 5.59 -19.47
C SER A 28 -6.45 5.96 -20.67
N PHE A 29 -5.16 6.17 -20.42
CA PHE A 29 -4.23 6.57 -21.49
C PHE A 29 -3.87 5.39 -22.38
N GLY A 30 -4.15 5.52 -23.70
CA GLY A 30 -3.78 4.52 -24.72
C GLY A 30 -2.32 4.62 -25.16
N ASN A 31 -1.73 5.82 -25.11
CA ASN A 31 -0.41 6.13 -25.65
C ASN A 31 0.73 5.86 -24.66
N TRP A 32 1.80 5.25 -25.15
CA TRP A 32 3.03 4.97 -24.36
C TRP A 32 3.68 6.22 -23.80
N THR A 33 3.74 7.29 -24.62
CA THR A 33 4.32 8.58 -24.23
C THR A 33 3.58 9.20 -23.05
N ALA A 34 2.25 9.10 -23.03
CA ALA A 34 1.44 9.62 -21.93
C ALA A 34 1.68 8.85 -20.61
N VAL A 35 1.86 7.53 -20.67
CA VAL A 35 2.17 6.70 -19.48
C VAL A 35 3.55 7.00 -18.91
N ILE A 36 4.57 7.19 -19.78
CA ILE A 36 5.91 7.58 -19.35
C ILE A 36 5.87 8.96 -18.68
N LEU A 37 5.16 9.90 -19.28
CA LEU A 37 5.06 11.26 -18.77
C LEU A 37 4.29 11.32 -17.44
N LEU A 38 3.28 10.48 -17.28
CA LEU A 38 2.57 10.28 -16.01
C LEU A 38 3.50 9.73 -14.93
N PHE A 39 4.32 8.72 -15.26
CA PHE A 39 5.31 8.19 -14.33
C PHE A 39 6.32 9.26 -13.89
N VAL A 40 6.87 10.02 -14.84
CA VAL A 40 7.82 11.11 -14.57
C VAL A 40 7.19 12.19 -13.70
N ALA A 41 5.93 12.56 -13.96
CA ALA A 41 5.22 13.55 -13.15
C ALA A 41 5.06 13.09 -11.68
N VAL A 42 4.73 11.82 -11.46
CA VAL A 42 4.64 11.24 -10.11
C VAL A 42 6.02 11.18 -9.45
N ASP A 43 7.07 10.79 -10.20
CA ASP A 43 8.43 10.70 -9.67
C ASP A 43 8.96 12.08 -9.25
N VAL A 44 8.70 13.12 -10.03
CA VAL A 44 9.04 14.50 -9.69
C VAL A 44 8.32 14.98 -8.42
N LEU A 45 7.03 14.66 -8.27
CA LEU A 45 6.28 14.98 -7.04
C LEU A 45 6.90 14.29 -5.81
N ILE A 46 7.29 13.03 -5.96
CA ILE A 46 7.93 12.28 -4.89
C ILE A 46 9.31 12.83 -4.57
N TRP A 47 10.06 13.21 -5.57
CA TRP A 47 11.39 13.82 -5.38
C TRP A 47 11.33 15.14 -4.62
N ILE A 48 10.34 15.99 -4.90
CA ILE A 48 10.16 17.28 -4.22
C ILE A 48 9.72 17.12 -2.76
N PHE A 49 8.75 16.23 -2.49
CA PHE A 49 8.08 16.15 -1.17
C PHE A 49 8.56 15.00 -0.27
N PHE A 50 9.32 14.05 -0.80
CA PHE A 50 9.76 12.88 -0.03
C PHE A 50 11.28 12.71 -0.08
N ASP A 51 11.77 11.57 -0.49
CA ASP A 51 13.18 11.21 -0.47
C ASP A 51 13.72 10.93 -1.87
N TRP A 52 14.83 11.56 -2.24
CA TRP A 52 15.57 11.24 -3.47
C TRP A 52 15.89 9.74 -3.61
N ARG A 53 16.34 9.10 -2.51
CA ARG A 53 16.73 7.68 -2.57
C ARG A 53 15.57 6.76 -2.94
N THR A 54 14.35 7.13 -2.56
CA THR A 54 13.14 6.37 -2.89
C THR A 54 12.75 6.58 -4.34
N SER A 55 12.75 7.84 -4.83
CA SER A 55 12.51 8.18 -6.21
C SER A 55 13.50 7.47 -7.15
N ALA A 56 14.81 7.55 -6.87
CA ALA A 56 15.83 6.89 -7.69
C ALA A 56 15.66 5.36 -7.80
N LYS A 57 15.21 4.69 -6.74
CA LYS A 57 14.94 3.23 -6.77
C LYS A 57 13.74 2.90 -7.68
N PHE A 58 12.71 3.70 -7.64
CA PHE A 58 11.54 3.51 -8.49
C PHE A 58 11.84 3.81 -9.95
N LEU A 59 12.62 4.87 -10.20
CA LEU A 59 13.07 5.24 -11.54
C LEU A 59 13.94 4.13 -12.16
N LEU A 60 14.90 3.58 -11.41
CA LEU A 60 15.69 2.43 -11.84
C LEU A 60 14.82 1.20 -12.14
N GLY A 61 13.85 0.89 -11.26
CA GLY A 61 12.91 -0.22 -11.45
C GLY A 61 12.07 -0.04 -12.73
N TYR A 62 11.53 1.16 -12.94
CA TYR A 62 10.76 1.48 -14.13
C TYR A 62 11.58 1.34 -15.41
N PHE A 63 12.79 1.92 -15.41
CA PHE A 63 13.70 1.86 -16.56
C PHE A 63 14.11 0.41 -16.86
N PHE A 64 14.35 -0.40 -15.83
CA PHE A 64 14.68 -1.82 -16.00
C PHE A 64 13.52 -2.60 -16.65
N VAL A 65 12.28 -2.41 -16.17
CA VAL A 65 11.10 -3.08 -16.74
C VAL A 65 10.85 -2.61 -18.17
N PHE A 66 11.00 -1.31 -18.43
CA PHE A 66 10.87 -0.73 -19.77
C PHE A 66 11.93 -1.28 -20.74
N PHE A 67 13.19 -1.35 -20.30
CA PHE A 67 14.29 -1.92 -21.10
C PHE A 67 14.04 -3.41 -21.39
N LEU A 68 13.60 -4.17 -20.39
CA LEU A 68 13.27 -5.60 -20.54
C LEU A 68 12.15 -5.78 -21.58
N GLN A 69 11.14 -4.92 -21.57
CA GLN A 69 10.07 -4.96 -22.56
C GLN A 69 10.56 -4.70 -23.98
N GLN A 70 11.43 -3.69 -24.19
CA GLN A 70 12.01 -3.42 -25.50
C GLN A 70 12.87 -4.57 -26.01
N LEU A 71 13.58 -5.24 -25.11
CA LEU A 71 14.44 -6.36 -25.42
C LEU A 71 13.63 -7.58 -25.86
N LEU A 72 12.53 -7.88 -25.13
CA LEU A 72 11.64 -8.99 -25.45
C LEU A 72 10.86 -8.80 -26.76
N GLN A 73 10.56 -7.58 -27.14
CA GLN A 73 9.93 -7.29 -28.44
C GLN A 73 10.83 -7.60 -29.64
N LYS A 74 12.16 -7.65 -29.44
CA LYS A 74 13.13 -7.99 -30.49
C LYS A 74 13.37 -9.50 -30.63
N ILE A 75 12.98 -10.30 -29.63
CA ILE A 75 13.20 -11.75 -29.63
C ILE A 75 11.98 -12.43 -30.28
N TYR A 76 12.17 -13.01 -31.44
CA TYR A 76 11.15 -13.72 -32.22
C TYR A 76 10.91 -15.16 -31.69
N ILE A 77 10.22 -15.30 -30.56
CA ILE A 77 9.70 -16.60 -30.11
C ILE A 77 8.16 -16.48 -30.08
N PRO A 78 7.40 -17.21 -30.94
CA PRO A 78 5.98 -16.87 -31.24
C PRO A 78 5.05 -16.82 -30.01
N VAL A 79 5.20 -17.71 -29.04
CA VAL A 79 4.36 -17.72 -27.83
C VAL A 79 4.86 -16.74 -26.77
N LEU A 80 6.18 -16.62 -26.59
CA LEU A 80 6.81 -15.80 -25.59
C LEU A 80 6.72 -14.30 -25.93
N SER A 81 6.82 -13.97 -27.23
CA SER A 81 6.75 -12.58 -27.71
C SER A 81 5.35 -11.97 -27.69
N PHE A 82 4.30 -12.78 -27.49
CA PHE A 82 2.94 -12.28 -27.33
C PHE A 82 2.52 -12.11 -25.87
N LEU A 83 2.74 -13.12 -25.04
CA LEU A 83 2.28 -13.12 -23.64
C LEU A 83 3.11 -12.21 -22.72
N PHE A 84 4.45 -12.25 -22.87
CA PHE A 84 5.34 -11.49 -22.00
C PHE A 84 5.23 -9.96 -22.14
N PRO A 85 5.22 -9.38 -23.35
CA PRO A 85 5.04 -7.95 -23.50
C PRO A 85 3.68 -7.46 -23.00
N MET A 86 2.61 -8.24 -23.15
CA MET A 86 1.31 -7.91 -22.61
C MET A 86 1.32 -7.82 -21.08
N PHE A 87 1.96 -8.78 -20.42
CA PHE A 87 2.10 -8.79 -18.97
C PHE A 87 2.97 -7.63 -18.47
N LEU A 88 4.11 -7.37 -19.13
CA LEU A 88 4.99 -6.24 -18.81
C LEU A 88 4.29 -4.88 -19.02
N MET A 89 3.43 -4.77 -20.03
CA MET A 89 2.65 -3.56 -20.25
C MET A 89 1.73 -3.25 -19.06
N VAL A 90 1.08 -4.25 -18.49
CA VAL A 90 0.25 -4.07 -17.29
C VAL A 90 1.11 -3.63 -16.10
N ILE A 91 2.29 -4.23 -15.93
CA ILE A 91 3.23 -3.85 -14.85
C ILE A 91 3.67 -2.39 -15.00
N ILE A 92 4.06 -1.96 -16.19
CA ILE A 92 4.51 -0.57 -16.44
C ILE A 92 3.37 0.42 -16.14
N ARG A 93 2.14 0.10 -16.54
CA ARG A 93 0.96 0.92 -16.24
C ARG A 93 0.62 0.97 -14.75
N ALA A 94 0.89 -0.11 -14.01
CA ALA A 94 0.64 -0.16 -12.57
C ALA A 94 1.74 0.54 -11.75
N MET A 95 2.93 0.77 -12.31
CA MET A 95 4.07 1.35 -11.59
C MET A 95 3.78 2.71 -10.91
N PRO A 96 3.15 3.72 -11.55
CA PRO A 96 2.85 5.00 -10.89
C PRO A 96 1.94 4.83 -9.67
N VAL A 97 0.98 3.92 -9.75
CA VAL A 97 0.06 3.59 -8.65
C VAL A 97 0.80 2.87 -7.52
N TYR A 98 1.63 1.88 -7.87
CA TYR A 98 2.45 1.16 -6.91
C TYR A 98 3.40 2.07 -6.13
N MET A 99 3.99 3.05 -6.82
CA MET A 99 4.90 4.04 -6.27
C MET A 99 4.20 4.92 -5.21
N THR A 100 3.05 5.49 -5.53
CA THR A 100 2.24 6.30 -4.61
C THR A 100 1.72 5.48 -3.43
N CYS A 101 1.25 4.26 -3.67
CA CYS A 101 0.80 3.34 -2.63
C CYS A 101 1.96 2.95 -1.68
N GLY A 102 3.13 2.68 -2.24
CA GLY A 102 4.34 2.36 -1.47
C GLY A 102 4.77 3.49 -0.53
N ILE A 103 4.60 4.74 -0.94
CA ILE A 103 4.88 5.91 -0.11
C ILE A 103 3.83 6.06 0.99
N LEU A 104 2.56 5.93 0.66
CA LEU A 104 1.48 5.97 1.64
C LEU A 104 1.74 4.96 2.79
N ILE A 105 2.07 3.72 2.45
CA ILE A 105 2.31 2.67 3.45
C ILE A 105 3.57 2.92 4.29
N ARG A 106 4.64 3.40 3.67
CA ARG A 106 5.95 3.54 4.35
C ARG A 106 6.08 4.82 5.18
N LYS A 107 5.46 5.90 4.74
CA LYS A 107 5.69 7.24 5.30
C LYS A 107 4.54 7.73 6.16
N THR A 108 3.34 7.14 6.02
CA THR A 108 2.16 7.53 6.79
C THR A 108 1.99 6.60 8.00
N PRO A 109 2.07 7.11 9.22
CA PRO A 109 1.76 6.32 10.40
C PRO A 109 0.28 5.95 10.42
N MET A 110 -0.04 4.74 10.88
CA MET A 110 -1.40 4.20 10.80
C MET A 110 -2.44 5.04 11.56
N ASN A 111 -2.03 5.70 12.63
CA ASN A 111 -2.92 6.59 13.38
C ASN A 111 -3.41 7.78 12.54
N GLU A 112 -2.55 8.34 11.70
CA GLU A 112 -2.89 9.42 10.77
C GLU A 112 -3.79 8.90 9.63
N LEU A 113 -3.49 7.70 9.11
CA LEU A 113 -4.31 7.06 8.10
C LEU A 113 -5.74 6.79 8.61
N MET A 114 -5.89 6.27 9.86
CA MET A 114 -7.20 6.06 10.48
C MET A 114 -7.97 7.37 10.67
N THR A 115 -7.28 8.45 11.06
CA THR A 115 -7.89 9.77 11.19
C THR A 115 -8.33 10.32 9.83
N ALA A 116 -7.52 10.11 8.79
CA ALA A 116 -7.86 10.47 7.41
C ALA A 116 -9.11 9.72 6.92
N LEU A 117 -9.17 8.40 7.13
CA LEU A 117 -10.32 7.56 6.76
C LEU A 117 -11.59 7.96 7.50
N ARG A 118 -11.49 8.33 8.79
CA ARG A 118 -12.63 8.85 9.54
C ARG A 118 -13.18 10.14 8.92
N LYS A 119 -12.31 11.03 8.45
CA LYS A 119 -12.72 12.27 7.81
C LYS A 119 -13.34 12.06 6.42
N PHE A 120 -13.09 10.91 5.77
CA PHE A 120 -13.82 10.44 4.58
C PHE A 120 -15.22 9.89 4.90
N ARG A 121 -15.71 10.09 6.15
CA ARG A 121 -17.02 9.60 6.62
C ARG A 121 -17.19 8.08 6.57
N ILE A 122 -16.10 7.34 6.66
CA ILE A 122 -16.18 5.88 6.80
C ILE A 122 -16.82 5.56 8.17
N PRO A 123 -17.84 4.69 8.21
CA PRO A 123 -18.55 4.39 9.45
C PRO A 123 -17.61 3.76 10.49
N MET A 124 -17.82 4.14 11.76
CA MET A 124 -16.99 3.67 12.88
C MET A 124 -16.97 2.15 13.03
N ILE A 125 -18.04 1.48 12.62
CA ILE A 125 -18.16 0.01 12.63
C ILE A 125 -17.03 -0.64 11.83
N VAL A 126 -16.56 -0.01 10.74
CA VAL A 126 -15.45 -0.51 9.91
C VAL A 126 -14.10 -0.03 10.46
N LEU A 127 -14.05 1.22 10.94
CA LEU A 127 -12.81 1.85 11.35
C LEU A 127 -12.20 1.22 12.61
N ILE A 128 -13.05 0.86 13.59
CA ILE A 128 -12.60 0.25 14.84
C ILE A 128 -11.94 -1.11 14.61
N PRO A 129 -12.56 -2.08 13.91
CA PRO A 129 -11.90 -3.35 13.58
C PRO A 129 -10.60 -3.16 12.81
N MET A 130 -10.54 -2.25 11.83
CA MET A 130 -9.29 -1.98 11.09
C MET A 130 -8.16 -1.48 12.01
N ALA A 131 -8.46 -0.56 12.92
CA ALA A 131 -7.49 -0.05 13.88
C ALA A 131 -6.98 -1.16 14.82
N VAL A 132 -7.89 -2.03 15.26
CA VAL A 132 -7.56 -3.19 16.08
C VAL A 132 -6.70 -4.19 15.31
N MET A 133 -7.09 -4.55 14.09
CA MET A 133 -6.32 -5.47 13.24
C MET A 133 -4.87 -4.99 13.06
N TYR A 134 -4.68 -3.72 12.75
CA TYR A 134 -3.34 -3.17 12.55
C TYR A 134 -2.48 -3.26 13.83
N ARG A 135 -3.08 -2.97 14.99
CA ARG A 135 -2.38 -3.07 16.27
C ARG A 135 -1.99 -4.51 16.59
N TYR A 136 -2.80 -5.49 16.15
CA TYR A 136 -2.56 -6.90 16.39
C TYR A 136 -1.54 -7.55 15.44
N ILE A 137 -1.23 -6.95 14.29
CA ILE A 137 -0.23 -7.49 13.36
C ILE A 137 1.12 -7.81 14.04
N PRO A 138 1.74 -6.91 14.83
CA PRO A 138 2.98 -7.26 15.52
C PRO A 138 2.82 -8.36 16.56
N THR A 139 1.68 -8.39 17.25
CA THR A 139 1.37 -9.45 18.24
C THR A 139 1.23 -10.82 17.57
N ILE A 140 0.47 -10.89 16.47
CA ILE A 140 0.32 -12.14 15.69
C ILE A 140 1.67 -12.65 15.19
N ARG A 141 2.57 -11.77 14.75
CA ARG A 141 3.92 -12.17 14.33
C ARG A 141 4.70 -12.84 15.48
N GLN A 142 4.61 -12.32 16.68
CA GLN A 142 5.23 -12.93 17.87
C GLN A 142 4.58 -14.26 18.22
N GLU A 143 3.25 -14.34 18.14
CA GLU A 143 2.52 -15.59 18.39
C GLU A 143 2.90 -16.71 17.40
N ILE A 144 3.10 -16.36 16.12
CA ILE A 144 3.57 -17.29 15.10
C ILE A 144 4.96 -17.85 15.47
N VAL A 145 5.85 -17.03 15.98
CA VAL A 145 7.18 -17.45 16.42
C VAL A 145 7.07 -18.39 17.62
N TYR A 146 6.25 -18.06 18.62
CA TYR A 146 6.06 -18.92 19.80
C TYR A 146 5.43 -20.27 19.46
N VAL A 147 4.46 -20.29 18.54
CA VAL A 147 3.89 -21.56 18.06
C VAL A 147 4.96 -22.39 17.34
N HIS A 148 5.77 -21.75 16.50
CA HIS A 148 6.86 -22.44 15.82
C HIS A 148 7.88 -23.03 16.79
N GLU A 149 8.35 -22.28 17.77
CA GLU A 149 9.27 -22.75 18.82
C GLU A 149 8.66 -23.91 19.62
N SER A 150 7.38 -23.82 19.99
CA SER A 150 6.68 -24.89 20.68
C SER A 150 6.62 -26.19 19.85
N LEU A 151 6.41 -26.09 18.53
CA LEU A 151 6.42 -27.25 17.64
C LEU A 151 7.82 -27.86 17.51
N VAL A 152 8.85 -27.02 17.49
CA VAL A 152 10.26 -27.49 17.48
C VAL A 152 10.56 -28.27 18.76
N MET A 153 10.18 -27.78 19.95
CA MET A 153 10.39 -28.46 21.22
C MET A 153 9.64 -29.80 21.31
N ARG A 154 8.51 -29.94 20.65
CA ARG A 154 7.74 -31.18 20.56
C ARG A 154 8.31 -32.18 19.53
N GLY A 155 9.45 -31.89 18.92
CA GLY A 155 10.06 -32.73 17.87
C GLY A 155 9.29 -32.76 16.55
N LEU A 156 8.28 -31.88 16.41
CA LEU A 156 7.49 -31.72 15.19
C LEU A 156 8.17 -30.72 14.24
N HIS A 157 9.50 -30.68 14.24
CA HIS A 157 10.27 -29.80 13.39
C HIS A 157 9.96 -30.08 11.92
N SER A 158 9.18 -29.20 11.33
CA SER A 158 8.80 -29.29 9.93
C SER A 158 9.94 -28.75 9.07
N SER A 159 10.88 -29.63 8.68
CA SER A 159 11.71 -29.36 7.52
C SER A 159 10.78 -29.01 6.35
N VAL A 160 11.14 -28.01 5.55
CA VAL A 160 10.36 -27.58 4.37
C VAL A 160 9.94 -28.76 3.50
N TRP A 161 10.76 -29.80 3.42
CA TRP A 161 10.47 -31.06 2.75
C TRP A 161 9.33 -31.88 3.38
N LYS A 162 9.22 -31.91 4.72
CA LYS A 162 8.09 -32.60 5.41
C LYS A 162 6.78 -31.84 5.25
N ILE A 163 6.81 -30.50 5.26
CA ILE A 163 5.64 -29.67 4.98
C ILE A 163 5.10 -29.97 3.58
N MET A 164 5.97 -30.05 2.58
CA MET A 164 5.56 -30.35 1.19
C MET A 164 5.01 -31.77 1.03
N ARG A 165 5.48 -32.73 1.83
CA ARG A 165 5.05 -34.13 1.73
C ARG A 165 3.69 -34.39 2.43
N HIS A 166 3.39 -33.65 3.50
CA HIS A 166 2.14 -33.78 4.27
C HIS A 166 1.59 -32.39 4.62
N PRO A 167 1.11 -31.61 3.63
CA PRO A 167 0.72 -30.21 3.86
C PRO A 167 -0.45 -30.07 4.84
N VAL A 168 -1.45 -30.94 4.76
CA VAL A 168 -2.65 -30.86 5.62
C VAL A 168 -2.27 -31.04 7.10
N ARG A 169 -1.48 -32.03 7.44
CA ARG A 169 -1.05 -32.29 8.82
C ARG A 169 -0.14 -31.19 9.37
N SER A 170 0.72 -30.63 8.54
CA SER A 170 1.58 -29.50 8.94
C SER A 170 0.77 -28.22 9.20
N ILE A 171 -0.22 -27.94 8.37
CA ILE A 171 -1.15 -26.81 8.54
C ILE A 171 -1.98 -27.00 9.82
N GLU A 172 -2.48 -28.21 10.09
CA GLU A 172 -3.26 -28.53 11.29
C GLU A 172 -2.45 -28.27 12.55
N HIS A 173 -1.22 -28.77 12.64
CA HIS A 173 -0.34 -28.56 13.79
C HIS A 173 0.00 -27.08 14.04
N PHE A 174 -0.02 -26.25 13.02
CA PHE A 174 0.27 -24.82 13.13
C PHE A 174 -0.98 -23.98 13.38
N ILE A 175 -2.07 -24.26 12.66
CA ILE A 175 -3.30 -23.44 12.72
C ILE A 175 -4.08 -23.68 14.01
N ILE A 176 -4.17 -24.92 14.50
CA ILE A 176 -4.97 -25.23 15.70
C ILE A 176 -4.50 -24.44 16.93
N PRO A 177 -3.19 -24.42 17.30
CA PRO A 177 -2.72 -23.63 18.41
C PRO A 177 -2.94 -22.12 18.21
N LEU A 178 -2.81 -21.65 16.96
CA LEU A 178 -3.02 -20.24 16.62
C LEU A 178 -4.49 -19.83 16.79
N LEU A 179 -5.44 -20.72 16.44
CA LEU A 179 -6.87 -20.49 16.62
C LEU A 179 -7.24 -20.37 18.10
N PHE A 180 -6.79 -21.29 18.96
CA PHE A 180 -7.05 -21.21 20.40
C PHE A 180 -6.47 -19.93 21.03
N ARG A 181 -5.30 -19.50 20.60
CA ARG A 181 -4.74 -18.22 21.05
C ARG A 181 -5.55 -17.03 20.57
N SER A 182 -6.00 -17.06 19.31
CA SER A 182 -6.85 -16.00 18.73
C SER A 182 -8.19 -15.88 19.45
N GLU A 183 -8.79 -17.01 19.83
CA GLU A 183 -10.02 -17.06 20.60
C GLU A 183 -9.85 -16.36 21.97
N LYS A 184 -8.81 -16.72 22.70
CA LYS A 184 -8.49 -16.09 23.99
C LYS A 184 -8.26 -14.58 23.87
N ILE A 185 -7.49 -14.16 22.87
CA ILE A 185 -7.24 -12.74 22.60
C ILE A 185 -8.56 -12.01 22.28
N THR A 186 -9.46 -12.65 21.54
CA THR A 186 -10.76 -12.07 21.18
C THR A 186 -11.65 -11.88 22.42
N GLU A 187 -11.68 -12.85 23.34
CA GLU A 187 -12.39 -12.75 24.60
C GLU A 187 -11.86 -11.62 25.48
N GLU A 188 -10.54 -11.58 25.68
CA GLU A 188 -9.88 -10.53 26.46
C GLU A 188 -10.12 -9.12 25.86
N LEU A 189 -10.04 -9.01 24.52
CA LEU A 189 -10.31 -7.76 23.83
C LEU A 189 -11.76 -7.33 23.96
N SER A 190 -12.71 -8.27 23.82
CA SER A 190 -14.14 -8.00 23.98
C SER A 190 -14.45 -7.49 25.39
N ALA A 191 -13.94 -8.15 26.42
CA ALA A 191 -14.07 -7.71 27.79
C ALA A 191 -13.48 -6.32 28.02
N ALA A 192 -12.25 -6.07 27.53
CA ALA A 192 -11.58 -4.79 27.66
C ALA A 192 -12.33 -3.65 26.91
N THR A 193 -12.92 -3.94 25.76
CA THR A 193 -13.67 -2.95 24.97
C THR A 193 -14.98 -2.57 25.65
N LEU A 194 -15.67 -3.53 26.27
CA LEU A 194 -16.87 -3.28 27.07
C LEU A 194 -16.55 -2.41 28.29
N CYS A 195 -15.50 -2.76 29.03
CA CYS A 195 -15.04 -1.97 30.19
C CYS A 195 -14.63 -0.54 29.82
N LYS A 196 -14.09 -0.33 28.63
CA LYS A 196 -13.76 1.01 28.12
C LYS A 196 -14.94 1.77 27.52
N GLY A 197 -16.15 1.20 27.55
CA GLY A 197 -17.35 1.85 27.03
C GLY A 197 -17.34 2.01 25.50
N LEU A 198 -16.71 1.08 24.79
CA LEU A 198 -16.66 1.16 23.32
C LEU A 198 -18.03 0.95 22.67
N SER A 199 -18.98 0.35 23.38
CA SER A 199 -20.37 0.13 22.97
C SER A 199 -21.25 1.38 23.10
N LEU A 200 -20.79 2.43 23.81
CA LEU A 200 -21.54 3.65 23.99
C LEU A 200 -21.49 4.53 22.73
N GLU A 201 -22.64 4.97 22.24
CA GLU A 201 -22.78 5.93 21.14
C GLU A 201 -22.42 7.36 21.62
N ARG A 202 -21.14 7.60 21.86
CA ARG A 202 -20.63 8.94 22.17
C ARG A 202 -19.76 9.47 21.02
N GLU A 203 -19.82 10.76 20.80
CA GLU A 203 -18.84 11.43 19.92
C GLU A 203 -17.43 11.21 20.46
N ARG A 204 -16.58 10.62 19.64
CA ARG A 204 -15.19 10.31 20.01
C ARG A 204 -14.26 11.33 19.42
N THR A 205 -13.34 11.81 20.22
CA THR A 205 -12.23 12.66 19.77
C THR A 205 -11.06 11.82 19.32
N CYS A 206 -10.28 12.30 18.33
CA CYS A 206 -9.04 11.67 17.92
C CYS A 206 -7.87 12.27 18.68
N CYS A 207 -6.93 11.42 19.10
CA CYS A 207 -5.69 11.88 19.76
C CYS A 207 -4.77 12.63 18.79
N THR A 208 -4.84 12.32 17.51
CA THR A 208 -4.06 12.99 16.44
C THR A 208 -5.01 13.82 15.59
N ASP A 209 -4.85 15.14 15.64
CA ASP A 209 -5.62 16.04 14.81
C ASP A 209 -4.84 16.30 13.51
N VAL A 210 -5.32 15.70 12.43
CA VAL A 210 -4.75 15.89 11.08
C VAL A 210 -5.42 17.12 10.49
N ARG A 211 -4.69 18.24 10.40
CA ARG A 211 -5.18 19.49 9.78
C ARG A 211 -4.48 19.69 8.44
N LEU A 212 -5.24 20.15 7.46
CA LEU A 212 -4.68 20.55 6.17
C LEU A 212 -3.78 21.76 6.37
N GLU A 213 -2.53 21.64 6.02
CA GLU A 213 -1.53 22.72 6.04
C GLU A 213 -1.44 23.39 4.66
N LYS A 214 -0.77 24.55 4.59
CA LYS A 214 -0.58 25.28 3.33
C LYS A 214 0.20 24.46 2.29
N GLU A 215 1.08 23.59 2.74
CA GLU A 215 1.87 22.69 1.90
C GLU A 215 1.01 21.64 1.19
N ASP A 216 -0.09 21.21 1.83
CA ASP A 216 -1.06 20.29 1.26
C ASP A 216 -1.83 20.90 0.09
N PHE A 217 -2.18 22.19 0.19
CA PHE A 217 -2.79 22.92 -0.91
C PHE A 217 -1.81 23.11 -2.08
N LEU A 218 -0.54 23.37 -1.78
CA LEU A 218 0.49 23.49 -2.80
C LEU A 218 0.69 22.16 -3.54
N TYR A 219 0.71 21.06 -2.80
CA TYR A 219 0.79 19.71 -3.39
C TYR A 219 -0.41 19.41 -4.30
N LEU A 220 -1.63 19.69 -3.83
CA LEU A 220 -2.86 19.54 -4.62
C LEU A 220 -2.84 20.39 -5.89
N PHE A 221 -2.37 21.63 -5.80
CA PHE A 221 -2.27 22.54 -6.93
C PHE A 221 -1.29 22.02 -7.99
N ILE A 222 -0.10 21.57 -7.57
CA ILE A 222 0.90 20.99 -8.47
C ILE A 222 0.34 19.71 -9.11
N LEU A 223 -0.33 18.85 -8.32
CA LEU A 223 -0.97 17.64 -8.83
C LEU A 223 -2.05 17.95 -9.86
N PHE A 224 -2.87 18.96 -9.62
CA PHE A 224 -3.92 19.37 -10.55
C PHE A 224 -3.34 19.91 -11.88
N ILE A 225 -2.28 20.70 -11.81
CA ILE A 225 -1.56 21.19 -12.99
C ILE A 225 -0.94 20.01 -13.75
N ALA A 226 -0.28 19.09 -13.06
CA ALA A 226 0.33 17.93 -13.68
C ALA A 226 -0.72 17.07 -14.42
N VAL A 227 -1.86 16.81 -13.80
CA VAL A 227 -2.97 16.09 -14.40
C VAL A 227 -3.54 16.83 -15.61
N GLY A 228 -3.72 18.16 -15.52
CA GLY A 228 -4.21 19.00 -16.62
C GLY A 228 -3.28 18.97 -17.83
N VAL A 229 -1.97 19.10 -17.60
CA VAL A 229 -0.95 19.01 -18.65
C VAL A 229 -0.94 17.62 -19.29
N LEU A 230 -1.05 16.57 -18.50
CA LEU A 230 -1.09 15.18 -18.99
C LEU A 230 -2.31 14.93 -19.89
N ILE A 231 -3.48 15.40 -19.49
CA ILE A 231 -4.70 15.28 -20.31
C ILE A 231 -4.57 16.08 -21.60
N TYR A 232 -4.02 17.30 -21.54
CA TYR A 232 -3.80 18.13 -22.71
C TYR A 232 -2.81 17.49 -23.70
N VAL A 233 -1.71 16.96 -23.22
CA VAL A 233 -0.70 16.26 -24.05
C VAL A 233 -1.32 14.99 -24.67
N ASN A 234 -2.07 14.22 -23.89
CA ASN A 234 -2.72 13.02 -24.40
C ASN A 234 -3.73 13.35 -25.51
N THR A 235 -4.56 14.40 -25.34
CA THR A 235 -5.53 14.83 -26.37
C THR A 235 -4.84 15.33 -27.64
N LYS A 236 -3.73 16.04 -27.52
CA LYS A 236 -2.94 16.44 -28.71
C LYS A 236 -2.30 15.25 -29.42
N LEU A 237 -1.79 14.27 -28.69
CA LEU A 237 -1.20 13.04 -29.27
C LEU A 237 -2.23 12.12 -29.93
N TYR A 238 -3.53 12.24 -29.61
CA TYR A 238 -4.61 11.52 -30.30
C TYR A 238 -5.07 12.23 -31.59
N LEU A 239 -4.75 13.52 -31.72
CA LEU A 239 -5.15 14.34 -32.89
C LEU A 239 -4.09 14.35 -34.03
N PHE A 240 -2.92 13.81 -33.77
CA PHE A 240 -1.84 13.58 -34.75
C PHE A 240 -1.56 12.08 -34.89
#